data_5b3ce35818dba15b20c634deb3d74abb
#
_entry.id   5b3ce35818dba15b20c634deb3d74abb
#
_cell.length_a   1.000
_cell.length_b   1.000
_cell.length_c   1.000
_cell.angle_alpha   90.00
_cell.angle_beta   90.00
_cell.angle_gamma   90.00
#
_symmetry.space_group_name_H-M   'P 1'
#
loop_
_entity.id
_entity.type
_entity.pdbx_description
1 polymer ?
#
loop_
_entity_poly.entity_id
_entity_poly.type
_entity_poly.pdbx_seq_one_letter_code
_entity_poly.pdbx_strand_id
1 'polypeptide(L)'
;KDIPIKIIRYEDLLSKTYEVAKQVIQFINSISNQKNELDLKKLKNSVNSTSFTKLKKNENEKGFSEAIFSKKKKKMIPFFNLGPENDWKTILDKNFVEKLSEIFKDELKEFGYSKK
;
A
#
# COMPACT_ATOMS: atom_id res chain seq x y z
N LYS A 1 7.59 -20.78 -19.28
CA LYS A 1 6.44 -19.85 -19.43
C LYS A 1 6.68 -18.71 -18.46
N ASP A 2 6.83 -17.52 -18.99
CA ASP A 2 7.01 -16.33 -18.15
C ASP A 2 5.68 -16.04 -17.41
N ILE A 3 5.78 -15.80 -16.10
CA ILE A 3 4.63 -15.45 -15.29
C ILE A 3 4.43 -13.93 -15.43
N PRO A 4 3.26 -13.46 -15.89
CA PRO A 4 3.00 -12.04 -15.99
C PRO A 4 3.08 -11.39 -14.59
N ILE A 5 3.86 -10.33 -14.46
CA ILE A 5 4.04 -9.61 -13.19
C ILE A 5 3.71 -8.13 -13.42
N LYS A 6 2.99 -7.51 -12.48
CA LYS A 6 2.79 -6.07 -12.43
C LYS A 6 3.31 -5.53 -11.11
N ILE A 7 4.31 -4.67 -11.17
CA ILE A 7 4.89 -4.01 -10.01
C ILE A 7 4.15 -2.68 -9.78
N ILE A 8 3.80 -2.41 -8.53
CA ILE A 8 3.13 -1.19 -8.10
C ILE A 8 3.94 -0.59 -6.96
N ARG A 9 4.27 0.69 -7.08
CA ARG A 9 4.93 1.42 -6.01
C ARG A 9 3.91 1.90 -5.00
N TYR A 10 4.26 1.83 -3.73
CA TYR A 10 3.39 2.27 -2.64
C TYR A 10 3.03 3.76 -2.74
N GLU A 11 3.99 4.60 -3.13
CA GLU A 11 3.79 6.04 -3.29
C GLU A 11 2.81 6.37 -4.42
N ASP A 12 2.84 5.59 -5.51
CA ASP A 12 1.86 5.73 -6.58
C ASP A 12 0.47 5.27 -6.12
N LEU A 13 0.40 4.19 -5.34
CA LEU A 13 -0.87 3.73 -4.76
C LEU A 13 -1.47 4.78 -3.82
N LEU A 14 -0.65 5.48 -3.02
CA LEU A 14 -1.12 6.56 -2.15
C LEU A 14 -1.60 7.78 -2.91
N SER A 15 -0.79 8.26 -3.88
CA SER A 15 -1.03 9.54 -4.55
C SER A 15 -2.05 9.43 -5.69
N LYS A 16 -2.17 8.25 -6.32
CA LYS A 16 -2.98 7.99 -7.52
C LYS A 16 -3.81 6.71 -7.37
N THR A 17 -4.40 6.49 -6.20
CA THR A 17 -5.09 5.25 -5.83
C THR A 17 -6.06 4.76 -6.90
N TYR A 18 -6.88 5.66 -7.44
CA TYR A 18 -7.88 5.31 -8.46
C TYR A 18 -7.24 4.81 -9.76
N GLU A 19 -6.23 5.52 -10.25
CA GLU A 19 -5.51 5.18 -11.48
C GLU A 19 -4.75 3.86 -11.35
N VAL A 20 -4.08 3.66 -10.21
CA VAL A 20 -3.36 2.41 -9.92
C VAL A 20 -4.34 1.25 -9.80
N ALA A 21 -5.45 1.41 -9.07
CA ALA A 21 -6.47 0.38 -8.95
C ALA A 21 -7.09 0.01 -10.32
N LYS A 22 -7.34 1.02 -11.18
CA LYS A 22 -7.78 0.80 -12.55
C LYS A 22 -6.79 -0.05 -13.34
N GLN A 23 -5.50 0.29 -13.28
CA GLN A 23 -4.44 -0.45 -13.96
C GLN A 23 -4.32 -1.90 -13.46
N VAL A 24 -4.51 -2.14 -12.15
CA VAL A 24 -4.50 -3.49 -11.56
C VAL A 24 -5.62 -4.34 -12.14
N ILE A 25 -6.84 -3.81 -12.17
CA ILE A 25 -7.98 -4.55 -12.71
C ILE A 25 -7.80 -4.82 -14.21
N GLN A 26 -7.30 -3.86 -14.98
CA GLN A 26 -6.98 -4.04 -16.40
C GLN A 26 -5.94 -5.14 -16.59
N PHE A 27 -4.88 -5.17 -15.76
CA PHE A 27 -3.88 -6.22 -15.79
C PHE A 27 -4.49 -7.60 -15.48
N ILE A 28 -5.30 -7.72 -14.42
CA ILE A 28 -5.98 -8.97 -14.08
C ILE A 28 -6.87 -9.43 -15.23
N ASN A 29 -7.66 -8.54 -15.84
CA ASN A 29 -8.51 -8.87 -16.98
C ASN A 29 -7.69 -9.35 -18.19
N SER A 30 -6.50 -8.78 -18.43
CA SER A 30 -5.65 -9.16 -19.55
C SER A 30 -5.08 -10.59 -19.41
N ILE A 31 -4.79 -11.02 -18.18
CA ILE A 31 -4.22 -12.37 -17.92
C ILE A 31 -5.28 -13.44 -17.72
N SER A 32 -6.49 -13.06 -17.28
CA SER A 32 -7.59 -14.00 -17.03
C SER A 32 -8.47 -14.27 -18.26
N ASN A 33 -8.15 -13.68 -19.41
CA ASN A 33 -8.99 -13.70 -20.62
C ASN A 33 -10.45 -13.26 -20.38
N GLN A 34 -10.72 -12.55 -19.29
CA GLN A 34 -12.03 -12.02 -19.01
C GLN A 34 -12.22 -10.69 -19.75
N LYS A 35 -13.21 -10.65 -20.63
CA LYS A 35 -13.62 -9.42 -21.35
C LYS A 35 -14.62 -8.58 -20.53
N ASN A 36 -14.46 -8.54 -19.22
CA ASN A 36 -15.34 -7.76 -18.37
C ASN A 36 -15.02 -6.28 -18.54
N GLU A 37 -16.01 -5.50 -18.95
CA GLU A 37 -15.89 -4.04 -18.93
C GLU A 37 -15.66 -3.56 -17.50
N LEU A 38 -14.74 -2.63 -17.35
CA LEU A 38 -14.42 -2.04 -16.07
C LEU A 38 -15.52 -1.04 -15.66
N ASP A 39 -16.29 -1.39 -14.64
CA ASP A 39 -17.27 -0.49 -14.03
C ASP A 39 -16.54 0.63 -13.24
N LEU A 40 -16.36 1.78 -13.88
CA LEU A 40 -15.66 2.93 -13.30
C LEU A 40 -16.38 3.50 -12.08
N LYS A 41 -17.72 3.40 -12.02
CA LYS A 41 -18.50 3.86 -10.86
C LYS A 41 -18.25 2.95 -9.64
N LYS A 42 -18.27 1.65 -9.86
CA LYS A 42 -17.95 0.65 -8.85
C LYS A 42 -16.52 0.82 -8.32
N LEU A 43 -15.56 0.99 -9.22
CA LEU A 43 -14.16 1.24 -8.88
C LEU A 43 -14.02 2.50 -8.01
N LYS A 44 -14.62 3.62 -8.41
CA LYS A 44 -14.59 4.87 -7.65
C LYS A 44 -15.20 4.71 -6.25
N ASN A 45 -16.31 4.02 -6.15
CA ASN A 45 -16.97 3.73 -4.87
C ASN A 45 -16.08 2.85 -3.97
N SER A 46 -15.45 1.82 -4.54
CA SER A 46 -14.53 0.94 -3.80
C SER A 46 -13.34 1.71 -3.25
N VAL A 47 -12.66 2.50 -4.07
CA VAL A 47 -11.53 3.35 -3.64
C VAL A 47 -11.96 4.32 -2.53
N ASN A 48 -13.11 4.96 -2.68
CA ASN A 48 -13.61 5.90 -1.67
C ASN A 48 -14.01 5.22 -0.35
N SER A 49 -14.59 4.03 -0.40
CA SER A 49 -15.01 3.29 0.80
C SER A 49 -13.86 2.68 1.58
N THR A 50 -12.74 2.38 0.90
CA THR A 50 -11.53 1.78 1.48
C THR A 50 -10.41 2.80 1.75
N SER A 51 -10.72 4.10 1.74
CA SER A 51 -9.73 5.11 2.09
C SER A 51 -9.23 4.92 3.54
N PHE A 52 -7.94 5.16 3.78
CA PHE A 52 -7.31 4.98 5.09
C PHE A 52 -8.09 5.68 6.21
N THR A 53 -8.52 6.91 5.98
CA THR A 53 -9.29 7.69 6.97
C THR A 53 -10.60 7.00 7.36
N LYS A 54 -11.33 6.43 6.38
CA LYS A 54 -12.58 5.71 6.66
C LYS A 54 -12.33 4.39 7.38
N LEU A 55 -11.30 3.64 6.97
CA LEU A 55 -10.96 2.38 7.61
C LEU A 55 -10.50 2.60 9.05
N LYS A 56 -9.64 3.61 9.29
CA LYS A 56 -9.21 4.01 10.64
C LYS A 56 -10.38 4.44 11.52
N LYS A 57 -11.32 5.22 10.96
CA LYS A 57 -12.55 5.59 11.66
C LYS A 57 -13.40 4.38 12.03
N ASN A 58 -13.61 3.47 11.08
CA ASN A 58 -14.37 2.24 11.33
C ASN A 58 -13.71 1.36 12.39
N GLU A 59 -12.37 1.25 12.39
CA GLU A 59 -11.65 0.53 13.43
C GLU A 59 -11.86 1.13 14.81
N ASN A 60 -11.79 2.47 14.91
CA ASN A 60 -12.02 3.16 16.18
C ASN A 60 -13.45 3.00 16.71
N GLU A 61 -14.44 2.93 15.83
CA GLU A 61 -15.86 2.85 16.22
C GLU A 61 -16.33 1.42 16.49
N LYS A 62 -15.82 0.45 15.70
CA LYS A 62 -16.34 -0.94 15.67
C LYS A 62 -15.29 -1.99 16.04
N GLY A 63 -14.04 -1.57 16.20
CA GLY A 63 -12.91 -2.48 16.29
C GLY A 63 -12.52 -3.06 14.93
N PHE A 64 -11.41 -3.80 14.91
CA PHE A 64 -10.94 -4.54 13.74
C PHE A 64 -10.40 -5.90 14.17
N SER A 65 -10.79 -6.97 13.49
CA SER A 65 -10.46 -8.34 13.86
C SER A 65 -8.96 -8.64 13.88
N GLU A 66 -8.18 -7.91 13.08
CA GLU A 66 -6.73 -8.08 12.97
C GLU A 66 -5.94 -7.12 13.88
N ALA A 67 -6.63 -6.29 14.68
CA ALA A 67 -5.98 -5.47 15.70
C ALA A 67 -5.38 -6.37 16.80
N ILE A 68 -4.15 -6.10 17.21
CA ILE A 68 -3.38 -6.97 18.11
C ILE A 68 -3.35 -6.38 19.52
N PHE A 69 -3.62 -7.22 20.54
CA PHE A 69 -3.43 -6.82 21.93
C PHE A 69 -1.95 -6.86 22.31
N SER A 70 -1.36 -5.72 22.65
CA SER A 70 0.01 -5.65 23.16
C SER A 70 0.07 -5.94 24.65
N LYS A 71 0.61 -7.10 25.02
CA LYS A 71 0.86 -7.46 26.41
C LYS A 71 1.78 -6.44 27.11
N LYS A 72 2.79 -5.91 26.40
CA LYS A 72 3.74 -4.91 26.95
C LYS A 72 3.08 -3.57 27.23
N LYS A 73 2.22 -3.08 26.33
CA LYS A 73 1.52 -1.80 26.47
C LYS A 73 0.16 -1.92 27.14
N LYS A 74 -0.31 -3.15 27.43
CA LYS A 74 -1.63 -3.46 27.99
C LYS A 74 -2.80 -2.78 27.26
N LYS A 75 -2.70 -2.66 25.93
CA LYS A 75 -3.72 -2.04 25.07
C LYS A 75 -3.74 -2.64 23.68
N MET A 76 -4.85 -2.44 22.99
CA MET A 76 -4.94 -2.75 21.56
C MET A 76 -3.99 -1.86 20.76
N ILE A 77 -3.29 -2.46 19.80
CA ILE A 77 -2.53 -1.74 18.79
C ILE A 77 -3.43 -1.66 17.56
N PRO A 78 -3.82 -0.47 17.11
CA PRO A 78 -4.67 -0.36 15.94
C PRO A 78 -3.94 -0.87 14.71
N PHE A 79 -4.70 -1.52 13.83
CA PHE A 79 -4.20 -1.98 12.53
C PHE A 79 -3.93 -0.77 11.62
N PHE A 80 -4.89 0.16 11.51
CA PHE A 80 -4.75 1.39 10.73
C PHE A 80 -4.03 2.46 11.57
N ASN A 81 -2.72 2.33 11.74
CA ASN A 81 -1.92 3.20 12.61
C ASN A 81 -1.45 4.47 11.90
N LEU A 82 -0.26 4.47 11.30
CA LEU A 82 0.37 5.66 10.70
C LEU A 82 -0.17 5.96 9.29
N GLY A 83 -0.38 4.92 8.46
CA GLY A 83 -0.87 5.08 7.11
C GLY A 83 -0.01 6.02 6.26
N PRO A 84 -0.62 7.04 5.60
CA PRO A 84 0.11 7.99 4.76
C PRO A 84 1.16 8.83 5.50
N GLU A 85 1.05 8.95 6.82
CA GLU A 85 2.01 9.67 7.68
C GLU A 85 3.25 8.84 8.01
N ASN A 86 3.33 7.59 7.51
CA ASN A 86 4.46 6.71 7.76
C ASN A 86 5.65 7.11 6.87
N ASP A 87 6.44 8.06 7.35
CA ASP A 87 7.69 8.47 6.69
C ASP A 87 8.89 7.79 7.36
N TRP A 88 9.41 6.75 6.72
CA TRP A 88 10.56 6.00 7.20
C TRP A 88 11.81 6.86 7.40
N LYS A 89 11.97 7.96 6.65
CA LYS A 89 13.11 8.89 6.74
C LYS A 89 13.13 9.65 8.06
N THR A 90 11.97 9.85 8.65
CA THR A 90 11.84 10.53 9.96
C THR A 90 11.83 9.56 11.12
N ILE A 91 11.50 8.30 10.87
CA ILE A 91 11.32 7.27 11.91
C ILE A 91 12.61 6.46 12.13
N LEU A 92 13.37 6.20 11.07
CA LEU A 92 14.59 5.40 11.15
C LEU A 92 15.82 6.26 11.45
N ASP A 93 16.75 5.71 12.22
CA ASP A 93 18.06 6.31 12.43
C ASP A 93 18.85 6.45 11.12
N LYS A 94 19.57 7.57 10.94
CA LYS A 94 20.29 7.88 9.70
C LYS A 94 21.32 6.81 9.33
N ASN A 95 22.08 6.31 10.31
CA ASN A 95 23.09 5.28 10.05
C ASN A 95 22.44 3.98 9.57
N PHE A 96 21.24 3.68 10.08
CA PHE A 96 20.49 2.52 9.64
C PHE A 96 19.95 2.69 8.22
N VAL A 97 19.46 3.88 7.90
CA VAL A 97 19.01 4.24 6.54
C VAL A 97 20.14 4.14 5.52
N GLU A 98 21.32 4.66 5.85
CA GLU A 98 22.51 4.57 4.98
C GLU A 98 22.91 3.12 4.72
N LYS A 99 23.02 2.30 5.76
CA LYS A 99 23.33 0.87 5.62
C LYS A 99 22.31 0.12 4.76
N LEU A 100 21.02 0.34 4.99
CA LEU A 100 19.97 -0.29 4.18
C LEU A 100 20.05 0.17 2.71
N SER A 101 20.29 1.47 2.49
CA SER A 101 20.43 2.03 1.14
C SER A 101 21.62 1.48 0.38
N GLU A 102 22.70 1.13 1.07
CA GLU A 102 23.86 0.48 0.47
C GLU A 102 23.59 -0.99 0.17
N ILE A 103 23.03 -1.74 1.13
CA ILE A 103 22.72 -3.16 0.98
C ILE A 103 21.73 -3.41 -0.18
N PHE A 104 20.71 -2.56 -0.31
CA PHE A 104 19.64 -2.70 -1.32
C PHE A 104 19.79 -1.70 -2.48
N LYS A 105 21.01 -1.28 -2.79
CA LYS A 105 21.30 -0.26 -3.80
C LYS A 105 20.76 -0.63 -5.19
N ASP A 106 20.95 -1.87 -5.59
CA ASP A 106 20.57 -2.33 -6.92
C ASP A 106 19.04 -2.46 -7.03
N GLU A 107 18.38 -3.00 -6.01
CA GLU A 107 16.93 -3.11 -5.96
C GLU A 107 16.27 -1.72 -5.88
N LEU A 108 16.83 -0.81 -5.10
CA LEU A 108 16.36 0.58 -5.03
C LEU A 108 16.46 1.27 -6.40
N LYS A 109 17.52 0.99 -7.16
CA LYS A 109 17.68 1.51 -8.52
C LYS A 109 16.70 0.87 -9.48
N GLU A 110 16.54 -0.45 -9.44
CA GLU A 110 15.62 -1.21 -10.29
C GLU A 110 14.18 -0.72 -10.14
N PHE A 111 13.74 -0.50 -8.89
CA PHE A 111 12.38 -0.03 -8.59
C PHE A 111 12.22 1.49 -8.59
N GLY A 112 13.26 2.24 -8.98
CA GLY A 112 13.20 3.69 -9.14
C GLY A 112 13.18 4.51 -7.84
N TYR A 113 13.71 3.96 -6.74
CA TYR A 113 13.86 4.64 -5.45
C TYR A 113 15.21 5.36 -5.28
N SER A 114 16.23 5.00 -6.05
CA SER A 114 17.49 5.76 -6.06
C SER A 114 17.32 7.02 -6.90
N LYS A 115 17.72 8.17 -6.38
CA LYS A 115 17.88 9.38 -7.20
C LYS A 115 18.95 9.11 -8.27
N LYS A 116 18.63 9.48 -9.50
CA LYS A 116 19.64 9.58 -10.58
C LYS A 116 20.69 10.60 -10.20
#